data_dbd65b58dd4f7740514d721f870ea977
#
_entry.id   dbd65b58dd4f7740514d721f870ea977
#
_cell.length_a   1.000
_cell.length_b   1.000
_cell.length_c   1.000
_cell.angle_alpha   90.00
_cell.angle_beta   90.00
_cell.angle_gamma   90.00
#
_symmetry.space_group_name_H-M   'P 1'
#
loop_
_entity.id
_entity.type
_entity.pdbx_description
1 polymer ?
#
loop_
_entity_poly.entity_id
_entity_poly.type
_entity_poly.pdbx_seq_one_letter_code
_entity_poly.pdbx_strand_id
1 'polypeptide(L)'
;MAMRVTANLAVAGACLGLALGVPVVAKAQVFAAQADTGGQAEWRQGYEEATNLAVPRSLVPMLSSDSASATEAAIARYQQIAASGGWGTLPAGLRLKLGSRGKGVIAIRQRLLASGDLDQADNVSDTYDSFTEAGVRRFQTRHGLGVTGVVGEQTVAAMNVPVETRIQQLEVNLVRLRSFSGFLGQRYVITNIPAAQVETVENGQVVTRHAAGVGKIDRQSPIMTTKAIDINFNPFWTVPVSIIKKDLIPRMRKDMNYLSEEKIRIYNGQGQEVQATQVNWNSEDATHFTFRQDPGADVNSLGTVRINIANPYGVYMHVTPEKGIFGDDYRFVSSGCVRVQNVRDYITWLLKDTPGWTRDKIDEAISSGQRIDIKLAQPVPVYWVYLTSWATPDGIVNFRDDIYQKDGIQGVPVATADSE
;
A
#
# COMPACT_ATOMS: atom_id res chain seq x y z
N MET A 1 21.02 -54.44 -47.99
CA MET A 1 20.12 -54.26 -49.13
C MET A 1 19.73 -52.82 -49.11
N ALA A 2 20.49 -51.91 -49.65
CA ALA A 2 20.67 -51.44 -51.04
C ALA A 2 19.37 -50.86 -51.61
N MET A 3 19.33 -49.58 -51.80
CA MET A 3 19.44 -48.80 -53.05
C MET A 3 18.61 -47.49 -52.88
N ARG A 4 19.26 -46.35 -52.96
CA ARG A 4 19.51 -45.41 -54.11
C ARG A 4 18.31 -44.45 -54.32
N VAL A 5 18.47 -43.17 -54.09
CA VAL A 5 19.01 -42.05 -54.89
C VAL A 5 18.15 -41.76 -56.13
N THR A 6 17.62 -40.57 -56.22
CA THR A 6 17.79 -39.66 -57.37
C THR A 6 17.42 -38.20 -57.00
N ALA A 7 18.33 -37.34 -57.35
CA ALA A 7 18.20 -35.90 -57.45
C ALA A 7 17.62 -35.51 -58.81
N ASN A 8 16.97 -34.37 -58.91
CA ASN A 8 16.92 -33.59 -60.16
C ASN A 8 16.86 -32.07 -59.87
N LEU A 9 17.84 -31.44 -60.50
CA LEU A 9 17.97 -30.00 -60.74
C LEU A 9 17.03 -29.56 -61.88
N ALA A 10 16.55 -28.31 -61.82
CA ALA A 10 16.37 -27.40 -62.97
C ALA A 10 15.92 -26.03 -62.42
N VAL A 11 16.70 -25.01 -62.51
CA VAL A 11 16.98 -24.00 -63.53
C VAL A 11 16.11 -22.75 -63.40
N ALA A 12 16.78 -21.67 -63.09
CA ALA A 12 16.71 -20.24 -63.26
C ALA A 12 15.50 -19.59 -63.99
N GLY A 13 15.05 -18.50 -63.46
CA GLY A 13 14.27 -17.44 -64.11
C GLY A 13 14.42 -16.13 -63.35
N ALA A 14 15.29 -15.27 -63.85
CA ALA A 14 15.43 -13.90 -63.32
C ALA A 14 14.33 -13.01 -63.87
N CYS A 15 13.63 -12.32 -62.97
CA CYS A 15 12.87 -11.13 -63.33
C CYS A 15 13.24 -9.97 -62.38
N LEU A 16 13.91 -8.98 -62.94
CA LEU A 16 14.08 -7.66 -62.34
C LEU A 16 12.71 -7.00 -62.15
N GLY A 17 12.34 -6.67 -60.93
CA GLY A 17 11.23 -5.80 -60.60
C GLY A 17 11.73 -4.69 -59.69
N LEU A 18 11.83 -3.47 -60.23
CA LEU A 18 12.05 -2.24 -59.45
C LEU A 18 10.90 -2.09 -58.45
N ALA A 19 11.18 -2.19 -57.17
CA ALA A 19 10.29 -1.75 -56.10
C ALA A 19 10.75 -0.41 -55.59
N LEU A 20 9.98 0.61 -55.88
CA LEU A 20 10.06 1.95 -55.30
C LEU A 20 9.89 1.85 -53.80
N GLY A 21 10.89 2.26 -53.06
CA GLY A 21 10.85 2.38 -51.60
C GLY A 21 9.88 3.46 -51.17
N VAL A 22 8.82 3.10 -50.48
CA VAL A 22 7.97 4.00 -49.73
C VAL A 22 8.56 4.13 -48.32
N PRO A 23 8.92 5.32 -47.83
CA PRO A 23 9.37 5.46 -46.45
C PRO A 23 8.19 5.19 -45.51
N VAL A 24 8.30 4.17 -44.68
CA VAL A 24 7.42 3.98 -43.54
C VAL A 24 7.71 5.08 -42.54
N VAL A 25 6.92 6.14 -42.58
CA VAL A 25 6.90 7.15 -41.53
C VAL A 25 6.26 6.51 -40.32
N ALA A 26 7.07 6.14 -39.34
CA ALA A 26 6.59 5.79 -38.00
C ALA A 26 5.85 7.01 -37.43
N LYS A 27 4.53 6.97 -37.40
CA LYS A 27 3.72 7.92 -36.65
C LYS A 27 4.01 7.67 -35.17
N ALA A 28 4.85 8.53 -34.60
CA ALA A 28 4.88 8.73 -33.15
C ALA A 28 3.48 9.25 -32.78
N GLN A 29 2.67 8.42 -32.15
CA GLN A 29 1.45 8.87 -31.49
C GLN A 29 1.89 9.67 -30.27
N VAL A 30 1.89 10.99 -30.41
CA VAL A 30 1.92 11.91 -29.29
C VAL A 30 0.55 11.77 -28.62
N PHE A 31 0.52 11.05 -27.48
CA PHE A 31 -0.63 11.12 -26.59
C PHE A 31 -0.70 12.53 -26.03
N ALA A 32 -1.58 13.35 -26.59
CA ALA A 32 -1.97 14.60 -25.97
C ALA A 32 -2.63 14.27 -24.62
N ALA A 33 -1.99 14.68 -23.54
CA ALA A 33 -2.55 14.58 -22.20
C ALA A 33 -3.82 15.44 -22.15
N GLN A 34 -4.99 14.81 -22.12
CA GLN A 34 -6.20 15.44 -21.63
C GLN A 34 -6.04 15.57 -20.11
N ALA A 35 -6.07 16.80 -19.63
CA ALA A 35 -6.05 17.10 -18.21
C ALA A 35 -7.42 16.71 -17.61
N ASP A 36 -7.51 15.48 -17.17
CA ASP A 36 -8.59 14.97 -16.34
C ASP A 36 -8.00 14.69 -14.96
N THR A 37 -8.54 15.31 -13.91
CA THR A 37 -8.07 15.18 -12.54
C THR A 37 -8.13 13.74 -12.02
N GLY A 38 -8.87 12.83 -12.66
CA GLY A 38 -8.86 11.39 -12.42
C GLY A 38 -7.61 10.70 -12.97
N GLY A 39 -7.05 11.17 -14.09
CA GLY A 39 -5.89 10.54 -14.75
C GLY A 39 -4.59 10.66 -13.97
N GLN A 40 -4.44 11.69 -13.14
CA GLN A 40 -3.23 11.84 -12.29
C GLN A 40 -3.15 10.76 -11.20
N ALA A 41 -4.28 10.38 -10.62
CA ALA A 41 -4.33 9.33 -9.60
C ALA A 41 -4.02 7.93 -10.20
N GLU A 42 -4.52 7.64 -11.40
CA GLU A 42 -4.22 6.39 -12.10
C GLU A 42 -2.77 6.33 -12.58
N TRP A 43 -2.21 7.47 -13.04
CA TRP A 43 -0.80 7.55 -13.40
C TRP A 43 0.12 7.32 -12.19
N ARG A 44 -0.18 7.92 -11.04
CA ARG A 44 0.58 7.69 -9.79
C ARG A 44 0.51 6.22 -9.36
N GLN A 45 -0.64 5.57 -9.44
CA GLN A 45 -0.77 4.14 -9.15
C GLN A 45 0.07 3.28 -10.10
N GLY A 46 0.01 3.54 -11.40
CA GLY A 46 0.81 2.81 -12.39
C GLY A 46 2.31 3.07 -12.24
N TYR A 47 2.72 4.28 -11.83
CA TYR A 47 4.11 4.59 -11.55
C TYR A 47 4.63 3.86 -10.30
N GLU A 48 3.84 3.81 -9.23
CA GLU A 48 4.17 3.02 -8.03
C GLU A 48 4.25 1.52 -8.32
N GLU A 49 3.32 0.98 -9.11
CA GLU A 49 3.36 -0.41 -9.53
C GLU A 49 4.64 -0.71 -10.33
N ALA A 50 4.98 0.12 -11.31
CA ALA A 50 6.20 -0.03 -12.10
C ALA A 50 7.47 0.12 -11.26
N THR A 51 7.49 1.08 -10.32
CA THR A 51 8.65 1.33 -9.45
C THR A 51 8.78 0.24 -8.39
N ASN A 52 7.67 -0.27 -7.88
CA ASN A 52 7.65 -1.37 -6.92
C ASN A 52 8.06 -2.72 -7.53
N LEU A 53 7.80 -2.92 -8.82
CA LEU A 53 8.29 -4.10 -9.56
C LEU A 53 9.81 -4.06 -9.80
N ALA A 54 10.42 -2.88 -9.83
CA ALA A 54 11.85 -2.71 -10.04
C ALA A 54 12.71 -3.04 -8.81
N VAL A 55 12.12 -3.09 -7.60
CA VAL A 55 12.83 -3.42 -6.36
C VAL A 55 12.36 -4.79 -5.86
N PRO A 56 13.22 -5.80 -5.76
CA PRO A 56 12.85 -7.12 -5.24
C PRO A 56 12.21 -6.99 -3.85
N ARG A 57 11.04 -7.59 -3.70
CA ARG A 57 10.36 -7.70 -2.40
C ARG A 57 10.37 -9.15 -1.96
N SER A 58 10.64 -9.38 -0.68
CA SER A 58 10.58 -10.72 -0.12
C SER A 58 9.22 -11.37 -0.34
N LEU A 59 9.20 -12.65 -0.71
CA LEU A 59 7.97 -13.46 -0.70
C LEU A 59 7.62 -13.98 0.69
N VAL A 60 8.51 -13.78 1.68
CA VAL A 60 8.23 -14.12 3.08
C VAL A 60 7.31 -13.06 3.67
N PRO A 61 6.21 -13.46 4.33
CA PRO A 61 5.30 -12.53 4.95
C PRO A 61 5.98 -11.71 6.04
N MET A 62 5.53 -10.46 6.23
CA MET A 62 6.04 -9.62 7.32
C MET A 62 5.72 -10.18 8.71
N LEU A 63 4.72 -11.04 8.83
CA LEU A 63 4.35 -11.74 10.05
C LEU A 63 4.47 -13.26 9.82
N SER A 64 5.56 -13.85 10.31
CA SER A 64 5.82 -15.29 10.27
C SER A 64 6.87 -15.65 11.33
N SER A 65 7.07 -16.93 11.59
CA SER A 65 8.19 -17.43 12.41
C SER A 65 9.54 -17.05 11.82
N ASP A 66 9.65 -17.11 10.49
CA ASP A 66 10.88 -16.78 9.77
C ASP A 66 11.22 -15.30 9.88
N SER A 67 10.21 -14.43 9.83
CA SER A 67 10.41 -12.98 10.04
C SER A 67 10.85 -12.67 11.48
N ALA A 68 10.36 -13.40 12.49
CA ALA A 68 10.83 -13.24 13.87
C ALA A 68 12.30 -13.64 14.00
N SER A 69 12.70 -14.79 13.46
CA SER A 69 14.10 -15.28 13.48
C SER A 69 15.03 -14.35 12.68
N ALA A 70 14.61 -13.88 11.53
CA ALA A 70 15.36 -12.92 10.72
C ALA A 70 15.52 -11.57 11.43
N THR A 71 14.48 -11.12 12.18
CA THR A 71 14.55 -9.89 12.98
C THR A 71 15.55 -10.02 14.13
N GLU A 72 15.61 -11.16 14.79
CA GLU A 72 16.63 -11.44 15.81
C GLU A 72 18.05 -11.39 15.23
N ALA A 73 18.27 -12.01 14.07
CA ALA A 73 19.55 -11.93 13.36
C ALA A 73 19.88 -10.49 12.91
N ALA A 74 18.86 -9.71 12.51
CA ALA A 74 19.02 -8.30 12.17
C ALA A 74 19.46 -7.46 13.37
N ILE A 75 18.93 -7.70 14.58
CA ILE A 75 19.37 -7.03 15.81
C ILE A 75 20.87 -7.25 16.01
N ALA A 76 21.34 -8.50 15.94
CA ALA A 76 22.77 -8.79 16.10
C ALA A 76 23.65 -8.06 15.06
N ARG A 77 23.20 -8.00 13.80
CA ARG A 77 23.88 -7.25 12.73
C ARG A 77 23.93 -5.74 13.03
N TYR A 78 22.84 -5.15 13.49
CA TYR A 78 22.78 -3.72 13.82
C TYR A 78 23.62 -3.40 15.06
N GLN A 79 23.70 -4.30 16.04
CA GLN A 79 24.61 -4.18 17.19
C GLN A 79 26.09 -4.18 16.75
N GLN A 80 26.47 -4.98 15.74
CA GLN A 80 27.80 -4.94 15.15
C GLN A 80 28.11 -3.61 14.48
N ILE A 81 27.12 -3.05 13.73
CA ILE A 81 27.24 -1.72 13.12
C ILE A 81 27.45 -0.66 14.23
N ALA A 82 26.67 -0.70 15.31
CA ALA A 82 26.81 0.20 16.44
C ALA A 82 28.20 0.09 17.10
N ALA A 83 28.69 -1.14 17.35
CA ALA A 83 29.98 -1.38 17.91
C ALA A 83 31.14 -0.89 17.01
N SER A 84 30.91 -0.80 15.70
CA SER A 84 31.88 -0.25 14.74
C SER A 84 31.79 1.28 14.59
N GLY A 85 31.00 1.96 15.45
CA GLY A 85 30.83 3.42 15.44
C GLY A 85 29.57 3.88 14.74
N GLY A 86 28.68 2.98 14.31
CA GLY A 86 27.42 3.30 13.66
C GLY A 86 27.58 3.92 12.27
N TRP A 87 26.65 4.81 11.93
CA TRP A 87 26.70 5.62 10.72
C TRP A 87 26.63 7.11 11.05
N GLY A 88 27.38 7.93 10.29
CA GLY A 88 27.41 9.37 10.49
C GLY A 88 26.08 10.06 10.15
N THR A 89 25.92 11.26 10.68
CA THR A 89 24.76 12.12 10.38
C THR A 89 24.98 12.87 9.06
N LEU A 90 23.97 12.87 8.21
CA LEU A 90 23.94 13.61 6.95
C LEU A 90 23.47 15.06 7.19
N PRO A 91 24.02 16.04 6.45
CA PRO A 91 23.57 17.43 6.56
C PRO A 91 22.09 17.60 6.23
N ALA A 92 21.39 18.45 6.97
CA ALA A 92 20.03 18.86 6.64
C ALA A 92 19.99 19.59 5.28
N GLY A 93 18.85 19.46 4.58
CA GLY A 93 18.65 20.12 3.28
C GLY A 93 19.42 19.50 2.11
N LEU A 94 20.09 18.36 2.31
CA LEU A 94 20.78 17.65 1.25
C LEU A 94 19.79 17.18 0.19
N ARG A 95 20.01 17.57 -1.07
CA ARG A 95 19.25 17.13 -2.23
C ARG A 95 20.19 16.57 -3.28
N LEU A 96 20.12 15.27 -3.54
CA LEU A 96 20.99 14.56 -4.49
C LEU A 96 20.15 13.65 -5.40
N LYS A 97 20.56 13.58 -6.65
CA LYS A 97 19.95 12.75 -7.69
C LYS A 97 21.02 12.27 -8.67
N LEU A 98 20.65 11.38 -9.56
CA LEU A 98 21.52 10.90 -10.63
C LEU A 98 22.29 12.07 -11.30
N GLY A 99 23.61 11.95 -11.39
CA GLY A 99 24.52 12.97 -11.92
C GLY A 99 25.02 14.00 -10.90
N SER A 100 24.50 14.04 -9.66
CA SER A 100 25.06 14.89 -8.59
C SER A 100 26.48 14.46 -8.24
N ARG A 101 27.32 15.41 -7.78
CA ARG A 101 28.71 15.15 -7.40
C ARG A 101 29.11 15.85 -6.13
N GLY A 102 30.15 15.32 -5.46
CA GLY A 102 30.81 15.97 -4.34
C GLY A 102 30.67 15.25 -3.02
N LYS A 103 31.07 15.91 -1.91
CA LYS A 103 31.16 15.32 -0.57
C LYS A 103 29.83 14.74 -0.05
N GLY A 104 28.70 15.34 -0.42
CA GLY A 104 27.38 14.84 -0.06
C GLY A 104 27.09 13.45 -0.66
N VAL A 105 27.55 13.19 -1.88
CA VAL A 105 27.42 11.88 -2.52
C VAL A 105 28.28 10.84 -1.80
N ILE A 106 29.51 11.18 -1.43
CA ILE A 106 30.38 10.30 -0.65
C ILE A 106 29.70 9.90 0.66
N ALA A 107 29.11 10.86 1.37
CA ALA A 107 28.41 10.60 2.63
C ALA A 107 27.21 9.68 2.45
N ILE A 108 26.39 9.88 1.39
CA ILE A 108 25.27 8.98 1.07
C ILE A 108 25.76 7.57 0.75
N ARG A 109 26.80 7.42 -0.07
CA ARG A 109 27.34 6.10 -0.42
C ARG A 109 27.87 5.36 0.84
N GLN A 110 28.59 6.05 1.71
CA GLN A 110 29.03 5.49 2.99
C GLN A 110 27.85 5.05 3.85
N ARG A 111 26.79 5.86 3.91
CA ARG A 111 25.57 5.54 4.65
C ARG A 111 24.86 4.29 4.11
N LEU A 112 24.75 4.18 2.78
CA LEU A 112 24.14 3.04 2.09
C LEU A 112 25.00 1.77 2.26
N LEU A 113 26.33 1.88 2.20
CA LEU A 113 27.24 0.77 2.49
C LEU A 113 27.07 0.26 3.92
N ALA A 114 27.05 1.16 4.91
CA ALA A 114 26.88 0.80 6.32
C ALA A 114 25.57 0.06 6.59
N SER A 115 24.49 0.38 5.85
CA SER A 115 23.19 -0.28 6.02
C SER A 115 22.95 -1.47 5.10
N GLY A 116 23.88 -1.76 4.17
CA GLY A 116 23.75 -2.86 3.21
C GLY A 116 22.83 -2.55 2.02
N ASP A 117 22.57 -1.28 1.76
CA ASP A 117 21.77 -0.86 0.60
C ASP A 117 22.64 -0.64 -0.66
N LEU A 118 23.97 -0.63 -0.49
CA LEU A 118 24.96 -0.56 -1.57
C LEU A 118 26.02 -1.63 -1.30
N ASP A 119 26.48 -2.30 -2.36
CA ASP A 119 27.51 -3.35 -2.26
C ASP A 119 28.91 -2.74 -2.11
N GLN A 120 29.80 -3.43 -1.37
CA GLN A 120 31.18 -2.97 -1.11
C GLN A 120 32.04 -2.84 -2.38
N ALA A 121 31.70 -3.58 -3.45
CA ALA A 121 32.42 -3.53 -4.72
C ALA A 121 32.26 -2.16 -5.43
N ASP A 122 31.25 -1.39 -5.07
CA ASP A 122 30.95 -0.09 -5.63
C ASP A 122 31.74 0.99 -4.89
N ASN A 123 33.03 1.14 -5.19
CA ASN A 123 33.93 2.10 -4.55
C ASN A 123 33.28 3.44 -4.20
N VAL A 124 33.67 4.03 -3.05
CA VAL A 124 33.17 5.32 -2.57
C VAL A 124 33.63 6.44 -3.55
N SER A 125 32.82 6.68 -4.56
CA SER A 125 32.99 7.73 -5.56
C SER A 125 32.24 9.01 -5.13
N ASP A 126 32.64 10.14 -5.65
CA ASP A 126 31.94 11.42 -5.47
C ASP A 126 30.77 11.61 -6.44
N THR A 127 30.52 10.63 -7.32
CA THR A 127 29.49 10.68 -8.35
C THR A 127 28.27 9.85 -7.93
N TYR A 128 27.09 10.49 -7.99
CA TYR A 128 25.79 9.82 -7.83
C TYR A 128 25.45 9.13 -9.16
N ASP A 129 25.87 7.89 -9.26
CA ASP A 129 25.68 7.02 -10.41
C ASP A 129 24.40 6.15 -10.27
N SER A 130 24.14 5.29 -11.26
CA SER A 130 23.00 4.39 -11.27
C SER A 130 23.01 3.37 -10.11
N PHE A 131 24.20 2.98 -9.64
CA PHE A 131 24.33 2.07 -8.47
C PHE A 131 23.92 2.78 -7.19
N THR A 132 24.32 4.04 -7.02
CA THR A 132 23.89 4.89 -5.90
C THR A 132 22.39 5.12 -5.93
N GLU A 133 21.82 5.41 -7.11
CA GLU A 133 20.37 5.56 -7.28
C GLU A 133 19.63 4.27 -6.89
N ALA A 134 20.09 3.12 -7.37
CA ALA A 134 19.51 1.83 -7.01
C ALA A 134 19.61 1.55 -5.49
N GLY A 135 20.73 1.92 -4.86
CA GLY A 135 20.89 1.84 -3.40
C GLY A 135 19.90 2.73 -2.66
N VAL A 136 19.72 3.97 -3.12
CA VAL A 136 18.72 4.88 -2.53
C VAL A 136 17.31 4.35 -2.70
N ARG A 137 16.95 3.81 -3.86
CA ARG A 137 15.64 3.17 -4.10
C ARG A 137 15.41 1.98 -3.18
N ARG A 138 16.43 1.12 -2.94
CA ARG A 138 16.36 0.02 -1.95
C ARG A 138 16.11 0.56 -0.55
N PHE A 139 16.86 1.57 -0.15
CA PHE A 139 16.68 2.24 1.14
C PHE A 139 15.27 2.81 1.29
N GLN A 140 14.79 3.58 0.31
CA GLN A 140 13.45 4.17 0.32
C GLN A 140 12.36 3.10 0.44
N THR A 141 12.45 2.03 -0.36
CA THR A 141 11.48 0.91 -0.33
C THR A 141 11.36 0.28 1.05
N ARG A 142 12.50 -0.08 1.66
CA ARG A 142 12.49 -0.75 2.97
C ARG A 142 12.16 0.20 4.13
N HIS A 143 12.21 1.53 3.91
CA HIS A 143 11.78 2.53 4.88
C HIS A 143 10.35 3.06 4.62
N GLY A 144 9.65 2.55 3.59
CA GLY A 144 8.28 2.96 3.27
C GLY A 144 8.17 4.38 2.73
N LEU A 145 9.25 4.91 2.16
CA LEU A 145 9.31 6.23 1.53
C LEU A 145 8.96 6.13 0.04
N GLY A 146 8.59 7.24 -0.58
CA GLY A 146 8.44 7.36 -2.02
C GLY A 146 9.72 6.93 -2.74
N VAL A 147 9.61 5.92 -3.64
CA VAL A 147 10.76 5.28 -4.30
C VAL A 147 11.19 6.09 -5.53
N THR A 148 11.69 7.29 -5.29
CA THR A 148 12.08 8.24 -6.34
C THR A 148 13.51 8.05 -6.82
N GLY A 149 14.40 7.47 -6.01
CA GLY A 149 15.83 7.46 -6.24
C GLY A 149 16.48 8.82 -5.99
N VAL A 150 15.73 9.82 -5.49
CA VAL A 150 16.22 11.15 -5.13
C VAL A 150 16.37 11.22 -3.62
N VAL A 151 17.51 11.69 -3.14
CA VAL A 151 17.72 11.98 -1.73
C VAL A 151 17.13 13.35 -1.44
N GLY A 152 16.00 13.35 -0.76
CA GLY A 152 15.31 14.55 -0.28
C GLY A 152 15.21 14.54 1.25
N GLU A 153 14.43 15.45 1.80
CA GLU A 153 14.32 15.69 3.24
C GLU A 153 13.91 14.45 4.01
N GLN A 154 12.85 13.75 3.57
CA GLN A 154 12.37 12.51 4.21
C GLN A 154 13.42 11.40 4.16
N THR A 155 14.13 11.25 3.03
CA THR A 155 15.21 10.25 2.90
C THR A 155 16.35 10.56 3.86
N VAL A 156 16.76 11.84 3.97
CA VAL A 156 17.80 12.28 4.92
C VAL A 156 17.36 12.05 6.36
N ALA A 157 16.13 12.41 6.71
CA ALA A 157 15.58 12.17 8.06
C ALA A 157 15.61 10.68 8.44
N ALA A 158 15.17 9.80 7.54
CA ALA A 158 15.21 8.36 7.77
C ALA A 158 16.65 7.80 7.87
N MET A 159 17.61 8.33 7.08
CA MET A 159 19.01 7.97 7.12
C MET A 159 19.69 8.42 8.41
N ASN A 160 19.25 9.53 9.00
CA ASN A 160 19.80 10.14 10.20
C ASN A 160 19.30 9.53 11.51
N VAL A 161 18.31 8.61 11.46
CA VAL A 161 17.90 7.89 12.68
C VAL A 161 19.09 7.07 13.18
N PRO A 162 19.53 7.25 14.46
CA PRO A 162 20.68 6.55 15.02
C PRO A 162 20.53 5.03 14.97
N VAL A 163 21.62 4.30 14.86
CA VAL A 163 21.59 2.83 14.80
C VAL A 163 21.04 2.24 16.11
N GLU A 164 21.31 2.86 17.25
CA GLU A 164 20.81 2.47 18.57
C GLU A 164 19.28 2.56 18.61
N THR A 165 18.72 3.62 18.05
CA THR A 165 17.26 3.80 17.92
C THR A 165 16.66 2.71 17.03
N ARG A 166 17.33 2.34 15.93
CA ARG A 166 16.89 1.24 15.05
C ARG A 166 16.97 -0.12 15.75
N ILE A 167 17.97 -0.35 16.60
CA ILE A 167 18.05 -1.56 17.44
C ILE A 167 16.86 -1.63 18.39
N GLN A 168 16.57 -0.56 19.13
CA GLN A 168 15.41 -0.50 20.03
C GLN A 168 14.09 -0.77 19.27
N GLN A 169 13.94 -0.18 18.08
CA GLN A 169 12.79 -0.42 17.24
C GLN A 169 12.65 -1.89 16.83
N LEU A 170 13.73 -2.55 16.46
CA LEU A 170 13.75 -3.98 16.14
C LEU A 170 13.42 -4.85 17.38
N GLU A 171 13.96 -4.52 18.54
CA GLU A 171 13.72 -5.26 19.80
C GLU A 171 12.24 -5.21 20.21
N VAL A 172 11.62 -4.02 20.18
CA VAL A 172 10.18 -3.87 20.47
C VAL A 172 9.34 -4.69 19.49
N ASN A 173 9.68 -4.65 18.21
CA ASN A 173 8.93 -5.37 17.20
C ASN A 173 9.21 -6.88 17.19
N LEU A 174 10.38 -7.32 17.63
CA LEU A 174 10.65 -8.76 17.85
C LEU A 174 9.70 -9.34 18.89
N VAL A 175 9.42 -8.61 19.99
CA VAL A 175 8.43 -9.03 20.99
C VAL A 175 7.04 -9.15 20.35
N ARG A 176 6.62 -8.18 19.50
CA ARG A 176 5.36 -8.23 18.78
C ARG A 176 5.29 -9.41 17.81
N LEU A 177 6.33 -9.62 17.01
CA LEU A 177 6.41 -10.76 16.09
C LEU A 177 6.28 -12.09 16.84
N ARG A 178 6.99 -12.25 17.95
CA ARG A 178 6.93 -13.47 18.77
C ARG A 178 5.56 -13.69 19.43
N SER A 179 4.82 -12.62 19.75
CA SER A 179 3.47 -12.76 20.30
C SER A 179 2.47 -13.37 19.30
N PHE A 180 2.77 -13.29 18.00
CA PHE A 180 1.99 -13.92 16.93
C PHE A 180 2.65 -15.19 16.36
N SER A 181 3.75 -15.68 16.96
CA SER A 181 4.56 -16.78 16.41
C SER A 181 3.90 -18.16 16.50
N GLY A 182 2.64 -18.23 16.97
CA GLY A 182 1.81 -19.42 16.89
C GLY A 182 1.43 -19.74 15.45
N PHE A 183 0.66 -20.82 15.26
CA PHE A 183 0.15 -21.22 13.96
C PHE A 183 -0.84 -20.18 13.42
N LEU A 184 -0.44 -19.41 12.42
CA LEU A 184 -1.27 -18.39 11.77
C LEU A 184 -2.30 -18.99 10.78
N GLY A 185 -2.12 -20.26 10.41
CA GLY A 185 -2.89 -20.95 9.38
C GLY A 185 -2.15 -21.05 8.05
N GLN A 186 -2.65 -21.90 7.16
CA GLN A 186 -2.09 -22.01 5.80
C GLN A 186 -2.47 -20.82 4.91
N ARG A 187 -3.57 -20.15 5.24
CA ARG A 187 -4.13 -19.05 4.48
C ARG A 187 -4.62 -17.96 5.42
N TYR A 188 -4.08 -16.75 5.29
CA TYR A 188 -4.44 -15.63 6.17
C TYR A 188 -4.12 -14.28 5.51
N VAL A 189 -4.65 -13.21 6.10
CA VAL A 189 -4.41 -11.82 5.72
C VAL A 189 -3.67 -11.11 6.83
N ILE A 190 -2.66 -10.33 6.48
CA ILE A 190 -1.98 -9.40 7.39
C ILE A 190 -2.31 -7.99 6.94
N THR A 191 -2.72 -7.14 7.87
CA THR A 191 -2.75 -5.69 7.71
C THR A 191 -1.75 -5.09 8.66
N ASN A 192 -0.63 -4.59 8.15
CA ASN A 192 0.33 -3.87 8.98
C ASN A 192 0.01 -2.37 8.96
N ILE A 193 -0.47 -1.87 10.08
CA ILE A 193 -0.98 -0.50 10.22
C ILE A 193 0.12 0.54 9.94
N PRO A 194 1.32 0.52 10.56
CA PRO A 194 2.38 1.48 10.26
C PRO A 194 2.88 1.45 8.82
N ALA A 195 2.79 0.29 8.16
CA ALA A 195 3.15 0.15 6.76
C ALA A 195 2.05 0.62 5.81
N ALA A 196 0.82 0.80 6.32
CA ALA A 196 -0.38 1.00 5.51
C ALA A 196 -0.42 -0.01 4.35
N GLN A 197 -0.28 -1.31 4.67
CA GLN A 197 -0.12 -2.39 3.71
C GLN A 197 -0.91 -3.62 4.13
N VAL A 198 -1.52 -4.29 3.14
CA VAL A 198 -2.19 -5.58 3.31
C VAL A 198 -1.41 -6.64 2.53
N GLU A 199 -1.16 -7.80 3.14
CA GLU A 199 -0.62 -9.00 2.50
C GLU A 199 -1.65 -10.12 2.56
N THR A 200 -1.87 -10.80 1.46
CA THR A 200 -2.51 -12.13 1.45
C THR A 200 -1.43 -13.19 1.47
N VAL A 201 -1.56 -14.14 2.36
CA VAL A 201 -0.56 -15.18 2.56
C VAL A 201 -1.18 -16.55 2.35
N GLU A 202 -0.47 -17.42 1.65
CA GLU A 202 -0.85 -18.81 1.45
C GLU A 202 0.39 -19.71 1.48
N ASN A 203 0.34 -20.78 2.27
CA ASN A 203 1.44 -21.74 2.42
C ASN A 203 2.78 -21.08 2.80
N GLY A 204 2.72 -20.07 3.67
CA GLY A 204 3.90 -19.36 4.14
C GLY A 204 4.50 -18.36 3.15
N GLN A 205 3.85 -18.10 2.02
CA GLN A 205 4.29 -17.13 1.02
C GLN A 205 3.25 -16.04 0.78
N VAL A 206 3.73 -14.83 0.52
CA VAL A 206 2.87 -13.71 0.11
C VAL A 206 2.38 -13.95 -1.31
N VAL A 207 1.06 -13.98 -1.48
CA VAL A 207 0.40 -14.10 -2.79
C VAL A 207 0.18 -12.74 -3.42
N THR A 208 -0.37 -11.79 -2.65
CA THR A 208 -0.56 -10.41 -3.12
C THR A 208 -0.20 -9.40 -2.04
N ARG A 209 0.21 -8.21 -2.47
CA ARG A 209 0.40 -7.03 -1.62
C ARG A 209 -0.44 -5.88 -2.14
N HIS A 210 -1.07 -5.17 -1.21
CA HIS A 210 -1.92 -4.04 -1.52
C HIS A 210 -1.52 -2.86 -0.66
N ALA A 211 -1.41 -1.66 -1.23
CA ALA A 211 -1.38 -0.45 -0.44
C ALA A 211 -2.71 -0.29 0.30
N ALA A 212 -2.67 0.29 1.47
CA ALA A 212 -3.86 0.51 2.28
C ALA A 212 -3.93 1.94 2.80
N GLY A 213 -5.16 2.43 2.99
CA GLY A 213 -5.44 3.60 3.83
C GLY A 213 -5.92 3.13 5.19
N VAL A 214 -5.28 3.59 6.26
CA VAL A 214 -5.58 3.20 7.64
C VAL A 214 -6.04 4.39 8.49
N GLY A 215 -6.37 4.16 9.73
CA GLY A 215 -6.91 5.17 10.65
C GLY A 215 -5.96 6.34 10.89
N LYS A 216 -6.52 7.56 11.02
CA LYS A 216 -5.82 8.77 11.48
C LYS A 216 -5.28 8.59 12.90
N ILE A 217 -4.37 9.45 13.31
CA ILE A 217 -3.78 9.44 14.66
C ILE A 217 -4.86 9.51 15.76
N ASP A 218 -5.88 10.36 15.57
CA ASP A 218 -7.01 10.53 16.50
C ASP A 218 -8.14 9.49 16.32
N ARG A 219 -8.06 8.62 15.31
CA ARG A 219 -9.06 7.58 14.97
C ARG A 219 -8.36 6.32 14.50
N GLN A 220 -7.54 5.75 15.38
CA GLN A 220 -6.64 4.66 15.05
C GLN A 220 -7.36 3.41 14.55
N SER A 221 -6.76 2.71 13.61
CA SER A 221 -7.12 1.32 13.32
C SER A 221 -6.72 0.46 14.52
N PRO A 222 -7.61 -0.43 15.02
CA PRO A 222 -7.30 -1.28 16.18
C PRO A 222 -6.33 -2.39 15.81
N ILE A 223 -5.45 -2.76 16.75
CA ILE A 223 -4.66 -3.99 16.66
C ILE A 223 -5.57 -5.14 17.08
N MET A 224 -5.72 -6.16 16.23
CA MET A 224 -6.64 -7.27 16.51
C MET A 224 -6.35 -8.52 15.67
N THR A 225 -6.79 -9.65 16.19
CA THR A 225 -6.92 -10.91 15.44
C THR A 225 -8.40 -11.17 15.20
N THR A 226 -8.78 -11.44 13.95
CA THR A 226 -10.17 -11.65 13.55
C THR A 226 -10.27 -12.56 12.33
N LYS A 227 -11.42 -12.59 11.66
CA LYS A 227 -11.66 -13.35 10.42
C LYS A 227 -12.49 -12.52 9.45
N ALA A 228 -12.16 -12.55 8.17
CA ALA A 228 -13.05 -12.12 7.09
C ALA A 228 -14.16 -13.18 6.94
N ILE A 229 -15.41 -12.75 6.91
CA ILE A 229 -16.59 -13.61 6.98
C ILE A 229 -17.50 -13.50 5.77
N ASP A 230 -17.67 -12.30 5.24
CA ASP A 230 -18.51 -12.06 4.07
C ASP A 230 -18.04 -10.82 3.29
N ILE A 231 -18.53 -10.70 2.06
CA ILE A 231 -18.27 -9.58 1.16
C ILE A 231 -19.63 -9.00 0.71
N ASN A 232 -19.74 -7.69 0.78
CA ASN A 232 -20.87 -6.96 0.24
C ASN A 232 -20.42 -6.21 -1.02
N PHE A 233 -21.03 -6.52 -2.16
CA PHE A 233 -20.90 -5.75 -3.39
C PHE A 233 -21.92 -4.61 -3.40
N ASN A 234 -21.52 -3.47 -3.91
CA ASN A 234 -22.32 -2.25 -4.01
C ASN A 234 -23.10 -1.95 -2.71
N PRO A 235 -22.39 -1.83 -1.58
CA PRO A 235 -23.01 -1.72 -0.26
C PRO A 235 -23.68 -0.34 -0.07
N PHE A 236 -24.72 -0.29 0.73
CA PHE A 236 -25.08 0.95 1.41
C PHE A 236 -24.06 1.24 2.51
N TRP A 237 -23.71 2.51 2.67
CA TRP A 237 -22.93 2.92 3.82
C TRP A 237 -23.82 3.58 4.87
N THR A 238 -23.97 2.92 6.02
CA THR A 238 -24.58 3.54 7.19
C THR A 238 -23.50 4.29 7.96
N VAL A 239 -23.67 5.61 8.10
CA VAL A 239 -22.69 6.49 8.73
C VAL A 239 -22.61 6.19 10.22
N PRO A 240 -21.41 5.84 10.76
CA PRO A 240 -21.25 5.63 12.19
C PRO A 240 -21.49 6.90 13.00
N VAL A 241 -22.04 6.75 14.21
CA VAL A 241 -22.33 7.88 15.13
C VAL A 241 -21.09 8.75 15.38
N SER A 242 -19.90 8.15 15.47
CA SER A 242 -18.64 8.88 15.63
C SER A 242 -18.33 9.81 14.46
N ILE A 243 -18.65 9.40 13.23
CA ILE A 243 -18.49 10.22 12.02
C ILE A 243 -19.59 11.28 11.96
N ILE A 244 -20.83 10.93 12.35
CA ILE A 244 -21.90 11.94 12.45
C ILE A 244 -21.46 13.08 13.34
N LYS A 245 -20.96 12.79 14.55
CA LYS A 245 -20.50 13.81 15.51
C LYS A 245 -19.29 14.61 15.02
N LYS A 246 -18.25 13.91 14.58
CA LYS A 246 -16.94 14.52 14.31
C LYS A 246 -16.85 15.19 12.93
N ASP A 247 -17.59 14.67 11.95
CA ASP A 247 -17.44 15.12 10.56
C ASP A 247 -18.74 15.69 9.99
N LEU A 248 -19.87 14.99 10.14
CA LEU A 248 -21.10 15.34 9.46
C LEU A 248 -21.75 16.60 10.04
N ILE A 249 -21.94 16.68 11.36
CA ILE A 249 -22.51 17.86 12.02
C ILE A 249 -21.68 19.12 11.70
N PRO A 250 -20.35 19.17 11.84
CA PRO A 250 -19.57 20.34 11.48
C PRO A 250 -19.69 20.75 10.01
N ARG A 251 -19.79 19.79 9.09
CA ARG A 251 -19.97 20.05 7.66
C ARG A 251 -21.34 20.64 7.35
N MET A 252 -22.40 20.04 7.90
CA MET A 252 -23.78 20.51 7.71
C MET A 252 -24.02 21.92 8.26
N ARG A 253 -23.29 22.33 9.29
CA ARG A 253 -23.31 23.72 9.78
C ARG A 253 -22.73 24.72 8.78
N LYS A 254 -21.81 24.26 7.92
CA LYS A 254 -21.15 25.10 6.91
C LYS A 254 -21.87 25.06 5.58
N ASP A 255 -22.37 23.89 5.21
CA ASP A 255 -23.00 23.63 3.92
C ASP A 255 -24.16 22.64 4.07
N MET A 256 -25.39 23.16 3.93
CA MET A 256 -26.63 22.38 4.03
C MET A 256 -26.85 21.46 2.83
N ASN A 257 -26.14 21.64 1.70
CA ASN A 257 -26.28 20.82 0.50
C ASN A 257 -25.40 19.56 0.55
N TYR A 258 -24.40 19.52 1.46
CA TYR A 258 -23.42 18.46 1.56
C TYR A 258 -24.02 17.04 1.51
N LEU A 259 -25.11 16.78 2.23
CA LEU A 259 -25.75 15.45 2.24
C LEU A 259 -26.36 15.08 0.88
N SER A 260 -26.92 16.04 0.16
CA SER A 260 -27.51 15.78 -1.17
C SER A 260 -26.42 15.55 -2.21
N GLU A 261 -25.33 16.28 -2.16
CA GLU A 261 -24.16 16.10 -3.04
C GLU A 261 -23.50 14.73 -2.83
N GLU A 262 -23.35 14.33 -1.57
CA GLU A 262 -22.81 13.02 -1.18
C GLU A 262 -23.84 11.88 -1.26
N LYS A 263 -25.05 12.11 -1.72
CA LYS A 263 -26.14 11.13 -1.81
C LYS A 263 -26.42 10.41 -0.48
N ILE A 264 -26.35 11.15 0.62
CA ILE A 264 -26.64 10.65 1.97
C ILE A 264 -28.08 11.00 2.34
N ARG A 265 -28.88 9.99 2.62
CA ARG A 265 -30.27 10.14 3.09
C ARG A 265 -30.33 10.02 4.60
N ILE A 266 -31.32 10.67 5.19
CA ILE A 266 -31.57 10.70 6.63
C ILE A 266 -32.84 9.92 6.92
N TYR A 267 -32.81 9.07 7.94
CA TYR A 267 -33.99 8.32 8.40
C TYR A 267 -34.20 8.54 9.88
N ASN A 268 -35.47 8.75 10.28
CA ASN A 268 -35.87 8.80 11.69
C ASN A 268 -35.90 7.42 12.35
N GLY A 269 -36.22 7.35 13.63
CA GLY A 269 -36.33 6.10 14.39
C GLY A 269 -37.41 5.13 13.90
N GLN A 270 -38.37 5.61 13.08
CA GLN A 270 -39.41 4.82 12.44
C GLN A 270 -39.01 4.34 11.02
N GLY A 271 -37.81 4.69 10.56
CA GLY A 271 -37.32 4.34 9.24
C GLY A 271 -37.88 5.20 8.09
N GLN A 272 -38.55 6.31 8.41
CA GLN A 272 -39.07 7.27 7.43
C GLN A 272 -37.94 8.23 7.03
N GLU A 273 -37.84 8.54 5.74
CA GLU A 273 -36.90 9.53 5.24
C GLU A 273 -37.32 10.95 5.65
N VAL A 274 -36.35 11.73 6.13
CA VAL A 274 -36.54 13.11 6.57
C VAL A 274 -35.57 14.04 5.86
N GLN A 275 -35.96 15.32 5.73
CA GLN A 275 -35.12 16.33 5.09
C GLN A 275 -34.06 16.86 6.06
N ALA A 276 -32.90 17.29 5.52
CA ALA A 276 -31.82 17.87 6.31
C ALA A 276 -32.24 19.10 7.13
N THR A 277 -33.24 19.85 6.65
CA THR A 277 -33.83 21.00 7.33
C THR A 277 -34.65 20.66 8.59
N GLN A 278 -35.03 19.38 8.75
CA GLN A 278 -35.77 18.89 9.92
C GLN A 278 -34.83 18.41 11.06
N VAL A 279 -33.52 18.41 10.83
CA VAL A 279 -32.50 17.99 11.80
C VAL A 279 -31.88 19.23 12.43
N ASN A 280 -31.77 19.25 13.76
CA ASN A 280 -31.06 20.31 14.46
C ASN A 280 -29.54 20.07 14.43
N TRP A 281 -28.85 20.72 13.50
CA TRP A 281 -27.40 20.61 13.35
C TRP A 281 -26.60 21.39 14.39
N ASN A 282 -27.23 22.21 15.21
CA ASN A 282 -26.55 22.97 16.29
C ASN A 282 -26.43 22.19 17.61
N SER A 283 -26.96 20.99 17.64
CA SER A 283 -26.89 20.05 18.76
C SER A 283 -26.38 18.68 18.30
N GLU A 284 -26.34 17.72 19.21
CA GLU A 284 -26.08 16.33 18.91
C GLU A 284 -27.32 15.53 18.47
N ASP A 285 -28.48 16.17 18.29
CA ASP A 285 -29.74 15.53 17.91
C ASP A 285 -29.61 14.71 16.62
N ALA A 286 -28.74 15.15 15.69
CA ALA A 286 -28.42 14.39 14.48
C ALA A 286 -27.98 12.94 14.77
N THR A 287 -27.44 12.64 15.95
CA THR A 287 -27.03 11.28 16.31
C THR A 287 -28.18 10.31 16.56
N HIS A 288 -29.41 10.80 16.69
CA HIS A 288 -30.61 9.99 16.84
C HIS A 288 -31.21 9.55 15.48
N PHE A 289 -30.67 10.06 14.37
CA PHE A 289 -31.07 9.70 13.03
C PHE A 289 -30.09 8.68 12.42
N THR A 290 -30.58 7.88 11.49
CA THR A 290 -29.75 6.99 10.67
C THR A 290 -29.40 7.71 9.38
N PHE A 291 -28.13 7.88 9.09
CA PHE A 291 -27.63 8.39 7.82
C PHE A 291 -27.16 7.24 6.96
N ARG A 292 -27.64 7.19 5.74
CA ARG A 292 -27.30 6.10 4.81
C ARG A 292 -26.96 6.67 3.44
N GLN A 293 -25.76 6.36 2.96
CA GLN A 293 -25.31 6.69 1.60
C GLN A 293 -25.68 5.55 0.66
N ASP A 294 -26.22 5.91 -0.48
CA ASP A 294 -26.64 4.95 -1.50
C ASP A 294 -25.43 4.28 -2.18
N PRO A 295 -25.60 3.08 -2.77
CA PRO A 295 -24.58 2.48 -3.61
C PRO A 295 -24.18 3.39 -4.76
N GLY A 296 -22.90 3.40 -5.11
CA GLY A 296 -22.37 4.19 -6.22
C GLY A 296 -20.86 4.26 -6.15
N ALA A 297 -20.18 3.93 -7.26
CA ALA A 297 -18.73 3.85 -7.30
C ALA A 297 -18.04 5.19 -7.04
N ASP A 298 -18.71 6.30 -7.40
CA ASP A 298 -18.09 7.62 -7.46
C ASP A 298 -18.18 8.40 -6.16
N VAL A 299 -19.21 8.13 -5.34
CA VAL A 299 -19.45 8.93 -4.11
C VAL A 299 -19.55 8.08 -2.84
N ASN A 300 -19.91 6.79 -2.94
CA ASN A 300 -20.07 5.97 -1.75
C ASN A 300 -18.73 5.77 -1.05
N SER A 301 -18.66 6.17 0.22
CA SER A 301 -17.44 6.10 1.03
C SER A 301 -16.83 4.70 1.17
N LEU A 302 -17.63 3.64 0.94
CA LEU A 302 -17.16 2.25 0.89
C LEU A 302 -16.75 1.80 -0.51
N GLY A 303 -17.00 2.66 -1.53
CA GLY A 303 -16.85 2.28 -2.92
C GLY A 303 -17.77 1.11 -3.30
N THR A 304 -17.28 0.21 -4.13
CA THR A 304 -18.07 -0.91 -4.69
C THR A 304 -18.00 -2.19 -3.86
N VAL A 305 -17.12 -2.28 -2.87
CA VAL A 305 -16.90 -3.51 -2.10
C VAL A 305 -16.59 -3.21 -0.64
N ARG A 306 -17.28 -3.92 0.24
CA ARG A 306 -16.97 -4.00 1.67
C ARG A 306 -16.68 -5.45 2.04
N ILE A 307 -15.61 -5.68 2.78
CA ILE A 307 -15.23 -6.96 3.35
C ILE A 307 -15.47 -6.89 4.86
N ASN A 308 -16.40 -7.69 5.37
CA ASN A 308 -16.73 -7.73 6.77
C ASN A 308 -15.75 -8.62 7.53
N ILE A 309 -15.26 -8.10 8.63
CA ILE A 309 -14.41 -8.81 9.59
C ILE A 309 -15.11 -8.80 10.95
N ALA A 310 -15.10 -9.93 11.65
CA ALA A 310 -15.78 -10.07 12.93
C ALA A 310 -15.03 -9.31 14.03
N ASN A 311 -15.58 -8.20 14.53
CA ASN A 311 -14.90 -7.41 15.56
C ASN A 311 -15.87 -6.51 16.35
N PRO A 312 -15.54 -6.12 17.60
CA PRO A 312 -16.37 -5.24 18.43
C PRO A 312 -16.18 -3.74 18.11
N TYR A 313 -15.21 -3.37 17.28
CA TYR A 313 -14.84 -1.98 16.99
C TYR A 313 -15.69 -1.33 15.90
N GLY A 314 -16.50 -2.13 15.18
CA GLY A 314 -17.31 -1.66 14.06
C GLY A 314 -16.49 -1.25 12.83
N VAL A 315 -15.26 -1.75 12.71
CA VAL A 315 -14.38 -1.51 11.56
C VAL A 315 -14.43 -2.65 10.55
N TYR A 316 -14.09 -2.36 9.30
CA TYR A 316 -14.09 -3.31 8.18
C TYR A 316 -13.03 -2.93 7.15
N MET A 317 -12.85 -3.77 6.13
CA MET A 317 -12.02 -3.44 4.99
C MET A 317 -12.91 -3.08 3.80
N HIS A 318 -12.49 -2.12 2.96
CA HIS A 318 -13.34 -1.66 1.85
C HIS A 318 -12.53 -0.96 0.75
N VAL A 319 -13.17 -0.74 -0.38
CA VAL A 319 -12.67 0.14 -1.44
C VAL A 319 -12.89 1.61 -1.05
N THR A 320 -12.29 2.51 -1.79
CA THR A 320 -12.54 3.95 -1.69
C THR A 320 -12.72 4.54 -3.08
N PRO A 321 -13.60 5.54 -3.27
CA PRO A 321 -13.63 6.34 -4.48
C PRO A 321 -12.34 7.17 -4.65
N GLU A 322 -11.72 7.60 -3.56
CA GLU A 322 -10.47 8.37 -3.51
C GLU A 322 -9.25 7.48 -3.76
N LYS A 323 -9.07 7.00 -4.99
CA LYS A 323 -7.97 6.08 -5.33
C LYS A 323 -6.58 6.73 -5.23
N GLY A 324 -6.50 8.06 -5.33
CA GLY A 324 -5.25 8.82 -5.25
C GLY A 324 -4.47 8.61 -3.96
N ILE A 325 -5.16 8.29 -2.86
CA ILE A 325 -4.51 8.05 -1.55
C ILE A 325 -3.47 6.93 -1.58
N PHE A 326 -3.58 5.98 -2.51
CA PHE A 326 -2.66 4.85 -2.57
C PHE A 326 -1.30 5.23 -3.20
N GLY A 327 -1.24 6.38 -3.89
CA GLY A 327 -0.01 6.96 -4.40
C GLY A 327 0.72 7.89 -3.43
N ASP A 328 0.09 8.22 -2.30
CA ASP A 328 0.66 9.13 -1.31
C ASP A 328 1.53 8.35 -0.30
N ASP A 329 2.59 8.99 0.20
CA ASP A 329 3.43 8.42 1.27
C ASP A 329 2.66 8.39 2.59
N TYR A 330 1.81 9.40 2.84
CA TYR A 330 0.96 9.48 4.03
C TYR A 330 -0.43 8.88 3.76
N ARG A 331 -0.69 7.70 4.31
CA ARG A 331 -1.95 6.96 4.11
C ARG A 331 -2.77 6.72 5.38
N PHE A 332 -2.61 7.59 6.37
CA PHE A 332 -3.34 7.55 7.66
C PHE A 332 -4.55 8.49 7.59
N VAL A 333 -5.58 8.07 6.85
CA VAL A 333 -6.67 8.96 6.37
C VAL A 333 -8.08 8.53 6.79
N SER A 334 -8.25 7.30 7.31
CA SER A 334 -9.57 6.75 7.64
C SER A 334 -9.99 7.03 9.09
N SER A 335 -11.21 6.65 9.41
CA SER A 335 -11.74 6.67 10.79
C SER A 335 -11.62 5.29 11.48
N GLY A 336 -10.56 4.52 11.15
CA GLY A 336 -10.25 3.22 11.74
C GLY A 336 -10.43 2.04 10.80
N CYS A 337 -11.24 2.14 9.75
CA CYS A 337 -11.37 1.12 8.70
C CYS A 337 -10.11 1.04 7.83
N VAL A 338 -9.95 -0.05 7.09
CA VAL A 338 -8.83 -0.23 6.16
C VAL A 338 -9.34 -0.13 4.72
N ARG A 339 -8.90 0.92 4.01
CA ARG A 339 -9.10 1.05 2.56
C ARG A 339 -8.07 0.20 1.85
N VAL A 340 -8.46 -0.59 0.84
CA VAL A 340 -7.57 -1.54 0.16
C VAL A 340 -7.46 -1.21 -1.31
N GLN A 341 -6.22 -1.06 -1.80
CA GLN A 341 -5.90 -0.93 -3.22
C GLN A 341 -6.16 -2.26 -3.94
N ASN A 342 -6.46 -2.21 -5.25
CA ASN A 342 -6.64 -3.39 -6.11
C ASN A 342 -7.55 -4.45 -5.47
N VAL A 343 -8.67 -3.99 -4.90
CA VAL A 343 -9.59 -4.84 -4.13
C VAL A 343 -10.09 -6.03 -4.92
N ARG A 344 -10.20 -5.94 -6.25
CA ARG A 344 -10.65 -7.05 -7.10
C ARG A 344 -9.75 -8.27 -6.97
N ASP A 345 -8.42 -8.07 -6.96
CA ASP A 345 -7.46 -9.15 -6.77
C ASP A 345 -7.55 -9.72 -5.35
N TYR A 346 -7.69 -8.84 -4.37
CA TYR A 346 -7.86 -9.22 -2.97
C TYR A 346 -9.11 -10.07 -2.74
N ILE A 347 -10.28 -9.66 -3.24
CA ILE A 347 -11.52 -10.42 -3.07
C ILE A 347 -11.57 -11.67 -3.94
N THR A 348 -10.92 -11.68 -5.12
CA THR A 348 -10.76 -12.89 -5.92
C THR A 348 -10.01 -13.96 -5.12
N TRP A 349 -8.94 -13.55 -4.44
CA TRP A 349 -8.21 -14.46 -3.56
C TRP A 349 -9.06 -14.87 -2.34
N LEU A 350 -9.83 -13.97 -1.72
CA LEU A 350 -10.73 -14.33 -0.60
C LEU A 350 -11.80 -15.33 -1.02
N LEU A 351 -12.38 -15.18 -2.21
CA LEU A 351 -13.50 -15.97 -2.72
C LEU A 351 -13.07 -17.25 -3.44
N LYS A 352 -11.77 -17.53 -3.60
CA LYS A 352 -11.28 -18.65 -4.43
C LYS A 352 -11.91 -20.01 -4.08
N ASP A 353 -12.24 -20.24 -2.79
CA ASP A 353 -12.86 -21.47 -2.30
C ASP A 353 -14.40 -21.38 -2.21
N THR A 354 -14.98 -20.25 -2.66
CA THR A 354 -16.42 -20.02 -2.67
C THR A 354 -16.97 -20.41 -4.05
N PRO A 355 -17.78 -21.47 -4.18
CA PRO A 355 -18.24 -21.97 -5.45
C PRO A 355 -18.94 -20.89 -6.30
N GLY A 356 -18.63 -20.84 -7.60
CA GLY A 356 -19.26 -19.93 -8.55
C GLY A 356 -18.72 -18.49 -8.56
N TRP A 357 -17.73 -18.15 -7.72
CA TRP A 357 -17.14 -16.81 -7.62
C TRP A 357 -15.78 -16.73 -8.32
N THR A 358 -15.82 -16.65 -9.63
CA THR A 358 -14.66 -16.36 -10.49
C THR A 358 -14.41 -14.84 -10.56
N ARG A 359 -13.26 -14.46 -11.11
CA ARG A 359 -12.96 -13.04 -11.39
C ARG A 359 -14.04 -12.37 -12.23
N ASP A 360 -14.50 -13.02 -13.29
CA ASP A 360 -15.54 -12.47 -14.17
C ASP A 360 -16.85 -12.27 -13.42
N LYS A 361 -17.21 -13.20 -12.53
CA LYS A 361 -18.41 -13.06 -11.69
C LYS A 361 -18.32 -11.92 -10.69
N ILE A 362 -17.11 -11.67 -10.16
CA ILE A 362 -16.81 -10.52 -9.29
C ILE A 362 -16.98 -9.22 -10.08
N ASP A 363 -16.43 -9.15 -11.29
CA ASP A 363 -16.51 -7.96 -12.15
C ASP A 363 -17.96 -7.69 -12.61
N GLU A 364 -18.72 -8.74 -12.92
CA GLU A 364 -20.16 -8.66 -13.18
C GLU A 364 -20.94 -8.10 -11.97
N ALA A 365 -20.69 -8.64 -10.77
CA ALA A 365 -21.34 -8.20 -9.55
C ALA A 365 -21.06 -6.72 -9.24
N ILE A 366 -19.83 -6.27 -9.39
CA ILE A 366 -19.44 -4.87 -9.22
C ILE A 366 -20.15 -3.99 -10.25
N SER A 367 -20.12 -4.38 -11.53
CA SER A 367 -20.66 -3.60 -12.64
C SER A 367 -22.18 -3.53 -12.64
N SER A 368 -22.86 -4.51 -12.02
CA SER A 368 -24.33 -4.54 -11.94
C SER A 368 -24.90 -3.38 -11.11
N GLY A 369 -24.13 -2.74 -10.24
CA GLY A 369 -24.60 -1.75 -9.28
C GLY A 369 -25.56 -2.32 -8.22
N GLN A 370 -25.95 -3.60 -8.33
CA GLN A 370 -26.88 -4.23 -7.40
C GLN A 370 -26.15 -4.65 -6.12
N ARG A 371 -26.80 -4.47 -4.99
CA ARG A 371 -26.30 -5.00 -3.72
C ARG A 371 -26.34 -6.53 -3.72
N ILE A 372 -25.19 -7.15 -3.53
CA ILE A 372 -25.06 -8.60 -3.42
C ILE A 372 -24.20 -8.89 -2.17
N ASP A 373 -24.73 -9.71 -1.28
CA ASP A 373 -24.06 -10.10 -0.03
C ASP A 373 -23.65 -11.59 -0.12
N ILE A 374 -22.36 -11.88 0.03
CA ILE A 374 -21.80 -13.23 -0.13
C ILE A 374 -21.00 -13.61 1.11
N LYS A 375 -21.37 -14.72 1.71
CA LYS A 375 -20.55 -15.35 2.77
C LYS A 375 -19.39 -16.12 2.15
N LEU A 376 -18.21 -15.99 2.76
CA LEU A 376 -17.08 -16.83 2.40
C LEU A 376 -17.38 -18.29 2.75
N ALA A 377 -17.05 -19.23 1.86
CA ALA A 377 -17.20 -20.66 2.13
C ALA A 377 -16.43 -21.07 3.40
N GLN A 378 -15.28 -20.44 3.61
CA GLN A 378 -14.51 -20.56 4.85
C GLN A 378 -14.04 -19.18 5.30
N PRO A 379 -14.29 -18.79 6.57
CA PRO A 379 -13.76 -17.55 7.11
C PRO A 379 -12.23 -17.55 7.08
N VAL A 380 -11.64 -16.45 6.57
CA VAL A 380 -10.19 -16.31 6.44
C VAL A 380 -9.64 -15.53 7.63
N PRO A 381 -8.63 -16.05 8.36
CA PRO A 381 -7.98 -15.32 9.44
C PRO A 381 -7.41 -13.97 8.96
N VAL A 382 -7.59 -12.93 9.76
CA VAL A 382 -7.11 -11.57 9.48
C VAL A 382 -6.39 -11.05 10.72
N TYR A 383 -5.16 -10.61 10.54
CA TYR A 383 -4.31 -10.06 11.58
C TYR A 383 -4.06 -8.58 11.28
N TRP A 384 -4.62 -7.68 12.08
CA TRP A 384 -4.25 -6.27 12.06
C TRP A 384 -3.17 -6.06 13.10
N VAL A 385 -1.95 -5.81 12.62
CA VAL A 385 -0.75 -5.73 13.45
C VAL A 385 -0.14 -4.34 13.41
N TYR A 386 0.70 -4.05 14.38
CA TYR A 386 1.44 -2.80 14.47
C TYR A 386 2.94 -3.10 14.50
N LEU A 387 3.54 -3.27 13.32
CA LEU A 387 4.95 -3.55 13.15
C LEU A 387 5.64 -2.35 12.48
N THR A 388 6.43 -1.65 13.25
CA THR A 388 7.25 -0.52 12.77
C THR A 388 8.60 -0.97 12.23
N SER A 389 9.02 -2.20 12.56
CA SER A 389 10.17 -2.85 11.92
C SER A 389 10.02 -4.36 11.88
N TRP A 390 10.59 -4.98 10.86
CA TRP A 390 10.70 -6.43 10.70
C TRP A 390 11.82 -6.74 9.71
N ALA A 391 12.43 -7.91 9.84
CA ALA A 391 13.34 -8.42 8.84
C ALA A 391 12.80 -9.68 8.17
N THR A 392 13.29 -9.97 6.98
CA THR A 392 12.98 -11.15 6.20
C THR A 392 14.24 -12.00 5.98
N PRO A 393 14.14 -13.32 5.77
CA PRO A 393 15.29 -14.23 5.65
C PRO A 393 16.30 -13.87 4.55
N ASP A 394 15.87 -13.14 3.52
CA ASP A 394 16.72 -12.58 2.48
C ASP A 394 17.56 -11.37 2.93
N GLY A 395 17.53 -11.05 4.23
CA GLY A 395 18.36 -10.02 4.86
C GLY A 395 17.81 -8.60 4.78
N ILE A 396 16.64 -8.41 4.19
CA ILE A 396 15.98 -7.09 4.11
C ILE A 396 15.40 -6.72 5.48
N VAL A 397 15.81 -5.56 6.01
CA VAL A 397 15.28 -5.00 7.26
C VAL A 397 14.42 -3.80 6.93
N ASN A 398 13.14 -3.91 7.27
CA ASN A 398 12.14 -2.90 6.98
C ASN A 398 11.90 -2.02 8.21
N PHE A 399 11.66 -0.73 7.98
CA PHE A 399 11.30 0.24 9.02
C PHE A 399 10.11 1.08 8.57
N ARG A 400 9.28 1.49 9.52
CA ARG A 400 8.15 2.40 9.35
C ARG A 400 8.12 3.37 10.51
N ASP A 401 7.49 4.50 10.31
CA ASP A 401 7.28 5.47 11.37
C ASP A 401 6.32 4.92 12.43
N ASP A 402 6.58 5.26 13.68
CA ASP A 402 5.70 4.94 14.81
C ASP A 402 4.54 5.94 14.88
N ILE A 403 3.70 5.95 13.84
CA ILE A 403 2.64 6.95 13.63
C ILE A 403 1.65 7.07 14.78
N TYR A 404 1.41 5.99 15.54
CA TYR A 404 0.53 5.99 16.71
C TYR A 404 1.30 6.01 18.03
N GLN A 405 2.61 6.22 18.00
CA GLN A 405 3.51 6.31 19.16
C GLN A 405 3.39 5.11 20.12
N LYS A 406 3.40 3.89 19.55
CA LYS A 406 3.24 2.64 20.32
C LYS A 406 4.57 1.93 20.63
N ASP A 407 5.68 2.40 20.09
CA ASP A 407 7.00 1.80 20.34
C ASP A 407 7.59 2.28 21.68
N GLY A 408 7.19 3.48 22.14
CA GLY A 408 7.74 4.09 23.34
C GLY A 408 9.20 4.58 23.18
N ILE A 409 9.66 4.76 21.94
CA ILE A 409 11.01 5.15 21.58
C ILE A 409 11.03 6.63 21.23
N GLN A 410 11.98 7.38 21.81
CA GLN A 410 12.17 8.79 21.48
C GLN A 410 13.08 8.95 20.25
N GLY A 411 12.87 10.04 19.48
CA GLY A 411 13.76 10.41 18.37
C GLY A 411 13.52 9.68 17.04
N VAL A 412 12.43 8.91 16.90
CA VAL A 412 11.98 8.40 15.61
C VAL A 412 11.14 9.49 14.94
N PRO A 413 11.48 9.95 13.73
CA PRO A 413 10.64 10.88 13.00
C PRO A 413 9.24 10.29 12.77
N VAL A 414 8.21 11.12 12.91
CA VAL A 414 6.84 10.75 12.56
C VAL A 414 6.46 11.56 11.34
N ALA A 415 6.08 10.89 10.25
CA ALA A 415 5.58 11.55 9.05
C ALA A 415 4.34 12.38 9.39
N THR A 416 4.31 13.63 8.93
CA THR A 416 3.15 14.51 9.04
C THR A 416 2.52 14.68 7.65
N ALA A 417 1.21 14.97 7.62
CA ALA A 417 0.48 15.19 6.37
C ALA A 417 1.00 16.41 5.56
N ASP A 418 1.76 17.31 6.21
CA ASP A 418 2.21 18.59 5.65
C ASP A 418 3.66 18.54 5.12
N SER A 419 4.28 17.36 5.00
CA SER A 419 5.67 17.21 4.57
C SER A 419 5.82 17.02 3.04
N GLU A 420 5.08 17.79 2.24
CA GLU A 420 5.33 17.95 0.80
C GLU A 420 6.13 19.24 0.48
#